data_4a0dca0e373f33a8a5e5e723f5ffe3c1
#
_entry.id   4a0dca0e373f33a8a5e5e723f5ffe3c1
#
_cell.length_a   1.000
_cell.length_b   1.000
_cell.length_c   1.000
_cell.angle_alpha   90.00
_cell.angle_beta   90.00
_cell.angle_gamma   90.00
#
_symmetry.space_group_name_H-M   'P 1'
#
loop_
_entity.id
_entity.type
_entity.pdbx_description
1 polymer ?
#
loop_
_entity_poly.entity_id
_entity_poly.type
_entity_poly.pdbx_seq_one_letter_code
_entity_poly.pdbx_strand_id
1 'polypeptide(L)'
;MAAKARHARPTGLAGGSGLLAWVQVGIVVLALGGLLCLSWTRGVADLVPASVCSLALVVAICVPDRLWAAAGRYSRICAIAFCVTVLLRLYFVVATPYTYMQHDTWTFDATAGHVAYVFRLADNGLRPLDVDPTSLWSFYNPPLSYYLGAAWVCAGRAFGLADAQAAESLQWLSLAYSVGATYVGYLVLRQARLEGRRLALGFCAWALVPFFVPLSGNVSYDGLLTLLSLATLLLLMRWYEDPTLARALRAGVCLGLALMTKTTAALLLLPALVTFILRLVRREGSPSAARLALQVATVLVPAAVLGGWWHVYAHLRFGMPFGYFQKVDPTDPMNCSAYSLAQRLLPSWEGDFTPFYYVDVAGDYSIPVILLKTATFDLVGKVVPKGPLFAIGTVLDALGAALMLGVVCGLVFCLSDLRSHSHEQVLPIALMASVLVAYAIGILQLSFSQPFSCSSNFRYIVPVALAGAFFLSRLGHRRLAGRASWVCLAAYAVAQVAFWAGMGLTFG
;
A
#
# COMPACT_ATOMS: atom_id res chain seq x y z
N MET A 1 32.86 -42.27 -0.70
CA MET A 1 33.34 -41.15 -1.59
C MET A 1 32.22 -40.16 -1.78
N ALA A 2 32.21 -39.10 -1.04
CA ALA A 2 31.14 -38.08 -1.07
C ALA A 2 31.67 -36.85 -1.82
N ALA A 3 31.08 -36.56 -2.98
CA ALA A 3 31.38 -35.39 -3.78
C ALA A 3 30.72 -34.15 -3.17
N LYS A 4 31.51 -33.27 -2.58
CA LYS A 4 31.14 -31.91 -2.18
C LYS A 4 30.85 -31.08 -3.43
N ALA A 5 29.59 -30.82 -3.74
CA ALA A 5 29.19 -29.80 -4.70
C ALA A 5 29.52 -28.42 -4.10
N ARG A 6 30.61 -27.82 -4.54
CA ARG A 6 30.95 -26.42 -4.28
C ARG A 6 29.97 -25.53 -5.05
N HIS A 7 29.14 -24.80 -4.35
CA HIS A 7 28.43 -23.65 -4.92
C HIS A 7 29.45 -22.61 -5.38
N ALA A 8 29.70 -22.56 -6.66
CA ALA A 8 30.47 -21.48 -7.28
C ALA A 8 29.68 -20.16 -7.12
N ARG A 9 30.26 -19.23 -6.38
CA ARG A 9 29.84 -17.82 -6.43
C ARG A 9 30.16 -17.30 -7.84
N PRO A 10 29.22 -16.63 -8.53
CA PRO A 10 29.55 -15.95 -9.77
C PRO A 10 30.41 -14.74 -9.44
N THR A 11 31.72 -14.89 -9.62
CA THR A 11 32.67 -13.78 -9.70
C THR A 11 32.66 -13.27 -11.12
N GLY A 12 32.29 -12.03 -11.34
CA GLY A 12 32.51 -11.35 -12.60
C GLY A 12 31.32 -10.60 -13.16
N LEU A 13 31.00 -9.43 -12.64
CA LEU A 13 30.23 -8.38 -13.34
C LEU A 13 30.53 -7.01 -12.69
N ALA A 14 31.81 -6.64 -12.64
CA ALA A 14 32.22 -5.37 -12.02
C ALA A 14 32.34 -4.18 -13.01
N GLY A 15 32.04 -4.36 -14.30
CA GLY A 15 32.32 -3.32 -15.31
C GLY A 15 31.13 -2.62 -15.95
N GLY A 16 29.93 -3.22 -15.92
CA GLY A 16 28.76 -2.67 -16.63
C GLY A 16 27.69 -2.03 -15.74
N SER A 17 27.70 -2.34 -14.45
CA SER A 17 26.66 -1.91 -13.50
C SER A 17 26.79 -0.43 -13.08
N GLY A 18 28.00 0.10 -13.05
CA GLY A 18 28.23 1.49 -12.63
C GLY A 18 27.68 2.52 -13.62
N LEU A 19 27.87 2.35 -14.92
CA LEU A 19 27.41 3.30 -15.92
C LEU A 19 25.86 3.35 -16.00
N LEU A 20 25.20 2.18 -15.91
CA LEU A 20 23.75 2.13 -15.91
C LEU A 20 23.14 2.78 -14.66
N ALA A 21 23.74 2.55 -13.49
CA ALA A 21 23.33 3.20 -12.24
C ALA A 21 23.50 4.73 -12.32
N TRP A 22 24.59 5.22 -12.90
CA TRP A 22 24.81 6.65 -13.10
C TRP A 22 23.86 7.27 -14.13
N VAL A 23 23.51 6.56 -15.20
CA VAL A 23 22.51 7.01 -16.18
C VAL A 23 21.12 7.10 -15.51
N GLN A 24 20.79 6.20 -14.62
CA GLN A 24 19.54 6.19 -13.87
C GLN A 24 19.46 7.29 -12.82
N VAL A 25 20.54 7.48 -12.05
CA VAL A 25 20.69 8.64 -11.18
C VAL A 25 20.58 9.93 -11.99
N GLY A 26 21.19 9.98 -13.17
CA GLY A 26 21.09 11.13 -14.09
C GLY A 26 19.64 11.39 -14.55
N ILE A 27 18.88 10.36 -14.92
CA ILE A 27 17.48 10.49 -15.33
C ILE A 27 16.61 10.95 -14.13
N VAL A 28 16.83 10.39 -12.96
CA VAL A 28 16.15 10.82 -11.73
C VAL A 28 16.50 12.26 -11.41
N VAL A 29 17.77 12.65 -11.44
CA VAL A 29 18.24 14.02 -11.20
C VAL A 29 17.69 15.00 -12.25
N LEU A 30 17.62 14.64 -13.52
CA LEU A 30 17.03 15.46 -14.58
C LEU A 30 15.51 15.60 -14.45
N ALA A 31 14.80 14.51 -14.12
CA ALA A 31 13.37 14.56 -13.83
C ALA A 31 13.08 15.45 -12.61
N LEU A 32 13.95 15.41 -11.60
CA LEU A 32 13.91 16.25 -10.43
C LEU A 32 14.22 17.70 -10.73
N GLY A 33 15.28 17.96 -11.49
CA GLY A 33 15.64 19.29 -11.94
C GLY A 33 14.49 19.93 -12.74
N GLY A 34 13.82 19.16 -13.61
CA GLY A 34 12.65 19.59 -14.35
C GLY A 34 11.46 19.93 -13.44
N LEU A 35 11.21 19.10 -12.42
CA LEU A 35 10.14 19.34 -11.43
C LEU A 35 10.45 20.50 -10.49
N LEU A 36 11.71 20.66 -10.10
CA LEU A 36 12.17 21.84 -9.35
C LEU A 36 12.00 23.12 -10.18
N CYS A 37 12.32 23.05 -11.47
CA CYS A 37 12.13 24.18 -12.39
C CYS A 37 10.64 24.52 -12.56
N LEU A 38 9.77 23.51 -12.66
CA LEU A 38 8.32 23.67 -12.73
C LEU A 38 7.74 24.25 -11.42
N SER A 39 8.20 23.79 -10.25
CA SER A 39 7.77 24.34 -8.96
C SER A 39 8.26 25.77 -8.76
N TRP A 40 9.46 26.08 -9.21
CA TRP A 40 10.00 27.45 -9.20
C TRP A 40 9.20 28.40 -10.07
N THR A 41 8.87 27.99 -11.30
CA THR A 41 8.09 28.83 -12.23
C THR A 41 6.64 29.03 -11.79
N ARG A 42 6.12 28.18 -10.90
CA ARG A 42 4.76 28.32 -10.32
C ARG A 42 4.73 28.99 -8.95
N GLY A 43 5.83 29.55 -8.47
CA GLY A 43 5.90 30.24 -7.16
C GLY A 43 5.89 29.33 -5.93
N VAL A 44 6.15 28.03 -6.11
CA VAL A 44 6.21 27.02 -5.02
C VAL A 44 7.66 26.82 -4.57
N ALA A 45 8.51 27.85 -4.71
CA ALA A 45 9.95 27.78 -4.42
C ALA A 45 10.28 27.32 -2.99
N ASP A 46 9.40 27.61 -2.04
CA ASP A 46 9.59 27.29 -0.62
C ASP A 46 9.42 25.79 -0.31
N LEU A 47 8.82 25.00 -1.23
CA LEU A 47 8.71 23.55 -1.10
C LEU A 47 9.94 22.78 -1.61
N VAL A 48 10.87 23.47 -2.26
CA VAL A 48 12.07 22.87 -2.88
C VAL A 48 12.92 22.07 -1.89
N PRO A 49 13.27 22.55 -0.68
CA PRO A 49 14.08 21.80 0.26
C PRO A 49 13.40 20.52 0.76
N ALA A 50 12.10 20.59 1.10
CA ALA A 50 11.34 19.43 1.53
C ALA A 50 11.22 18.37 0.41
N SER A 51 10.98 18.84 -0.81
CA SER A 51 10.94 18.01 -2.02
C SER A 51 12.27 17.30 -2.26
N VAL A 52 13.39 18.00 -2.16
CA VAL A 52 14.74 17.43 -2.33
C VAL A 52 15.04 16.40 -1.25
N CYS A 53 14.71 16.65 0.01
CA CYS A 53 14.95 15.71 1.10
C CYS A 53 14.09 14.44 0.98
N SER A 54 12.79 14.58 0.66
CA SER A 54 11.89 13.44 0.48
C SER A 54 12.31 12.59 -0.70
N LEU A 55 12.80 13.20 -1.74
CA LEU A 55 13.23 12.54 -2.94
C LEU A 55 14.61 11.91 -2.78
N ALA A 56 15.53 12.53 -2.04
CA ALA A 56 16.78 11.88 -1.63
C ALA A 56 16.47 10.63 -0.80
N LEU A 57 15.46 10.67 0.07
CA LEU A 57 14.98 9.52 0.84
C LEU A 57 14.38 8.43 -0.09
N VAL A 58 13.55 8.81 -1.05
CA VAL A 58 12.98 7.90 -2.06
C VAL A 58 14.09 7.28 -2.90
N VAL A 59 15.05 8.07 -3.37
CA VAL A 59 16.22 7.59 -4.12
C VAL A 59 17.08 6.66 -3.24
N ALA A 60 17.35 7.02 -2.00
CA ALA A 60 18.09 6.17 -1.07
C ALA A 60 17.39 4.83 -0.77
N ILE A 61 16.06 4.83 -0.70
CA ILE A 61 15.26 3.61 -0.52
C ILE A 61 15.22 2.78 -1.82
N CYS A 62 15.21 3.43 -2.99
CA CYS A 62 15.00 2.80 -4.28
C CYS A 62 16.27 2.42 -5.04
N VAL A 63 17.43 2.94 -4.67
CA VAL A 63 18.74 2.68 -5.31
C VAL A 63 19.51 1.46 -4.78
N PRO A 64 19.04 0.61 -3.85
CA PRO A 64 19.79 -0.60 -3.58
C PRO A 64 19.84 -1.46 -4.84
N ASP A 65 21.04 -1.69 -5.29
CA ASP A 65 21.62 -2.56 -6.32
C ASP A 65 20.80 -3.66 -7.01
N ARG A 66 19.64 -4.04 -6.50
CA ARG A 66 19.01 -5.31 -6.87
C ARG A 66 17.93 -5.22 -7.93
N LEU A 67 17.25 -4.09 -8.07
CA LEU A 67 16.30 -3.86 -9.17
C LEU A 67 17.04 -3.75 -10.52
N TRP A 68 18.26 -3.24 -10.46
CA TRP A 68 19.03 -2.80 -11.60
C TRP A 68 20.20 -3.73 -11.93
N ALA A 69 20.65 -4.53 -10.99
CA ALA A 69 21.82 -5.43 -11.17
C ALA A 69 21.55 -6.65 -12.08
N ALA A 70 20.28 -6.95 -12.41
CA ALA A 70 19.98 -8.05 -13.30
C ALA A 70 19.79 -7.53 -14.73
N ALA A 71 20.79 -7.68 -15.57
CA ALA A 71 20.85 -7.21 -16.98
C ALA A 71 19.90 -7.97 -17.95
N GLY A 72 18.67 -8.33 -17.54
CA GLY A 72 17.72 -9.06 -18.38
C GLY A 72 16.53 -8.23 -18.84
N ARG A 73 15.87 -8.64 -19.93
CA ARG A 73 14.67 -8.00 -20.51
C ARG A 73 13.59 -7.75 -19.45
N TYR A 74 13.34 -8.70 -18.57
CA TYR A 74 12.27 -8.62 -17.57
C TYR A 74 12.62 -7.69 -16.41
N SER A 75 13.89 -7.57 -16.05
CA SER A 75 14.35 -6.57 -15.05
C SER A 75 14.16 -5.15 -15.57
N ARG A 76 14.41 -4.92 -16.87
CA ARG A 76 14.15 -3.62 -17.51
C ARG A 76 12.65 -3.28 -17.49
N ILE A 77 11.77 -4.26 -17.73
CA ILE A 77 10.32 -4.05 -17.63
C ILE A 77 9.92 -3.64 -16.20
N CYS A 78 10.45 -4.32 -15.18
CA CYS A 78 10.20 -3.94 -13.79
C CYS A 78 10.70 -2.50 -13.50
N ALA A 79 11.89 -2.17 -13.98
CA ALA A 79 12.45 -0.84 -13.82
C ALA A 79 11.60 0.25 -14.47
N ILE A 80 11.17 0.03 -15.73
CA ILE A 80 10.29 0.95 -16.46
C ILE A 80 8.96 1.12 -15.71
N ALA A 81 8.32 0.03 -15.27
CA ALA A 81 7.07 0.07 -14.51
C ALA A 81 7.25 0.87 -13.21
N PHE A 82 8.36 0.66 -12.50
CA PHE A 82 8.68 1.41 -11.29
C PHE A 82 8.84 2.91 -11.59
N CYS A 83 9.61 3.28 -12.61
CA CYS A 83 9.79 4.67 -13.00
C CYS A 83 8.46 5.35 -13.40
N VAL A 84 7.66 4.69 -14.24
CA VAL A 84 6.35 5.21 -14.68
C VAL A 84 5.45 5.49 -13.47
N THR A 85 5.35 4.53 -12.56
CA THR A 85 4.46 4.69 -11.39
C THR A 85 4.96 5.76 -10.43
N VAL A 86 6.29 5.91 -10.23
CA VAL A 86 6.86 6.99 -9.41
C VAL A 86 6.61 8.36 -10.05
N LEU A 87 6.78 8.47 -11.37
CA LEU A 87 6.53 9.72 -12.09
C LEU A 87 5.07 10.15 -12.03
N LEU A 88 4.12 9.21 -12.18
CA LEU A 88 2.68 9.51 -12.04
C LEU A 88 2.33 10.02 -10.64
N ARG A 89 2.86 9.38 -9.60
CA ARG A 89 2.63 9.78 -8.21
C ARG A 89 3.25 11.13 -7.89
N LEU A 90 4.47 11.36 -8.36
CA LEU A 90 5.15 12.63 -8.20
C LEU A 90 4.38 13.75 -8.91
N TYR A 91 3.91 13.49 -10.14
CA TYR A 91 3.05 14.41 -10.87
C TYR A 91 1.78 14.75 -10.08
N PHE A 92 1.09 13.73 -9.52
CA PHE A 92 -0.10 13.94 -8.71
C PHE A 92 0.19 14.83 -7.49
N VAL A 93 1.23 14.53 -6.72
CA VAL A 93 1.61 15.31 -5.52
C VAL A 93 1.97 16.76 -5.85
N VAL A 94 2.63 17.00 -6.99
CA VAL A 94 2.98 18.37 -7.41
C VAL A 94 1.77 19.13 -7.97
N ALA A 95 0.84 18.41 -8.64
CA ALA A 95 -0.29 19.03 -9.33
C ALA A 95 -1.50 19.29 -8.41
N THR A 96 -1.57 18.63 -7.23
CA THR A 96 -2.76 18.69 -6.37
C THR A 96 -2.42 19.19 -4.96
N PRO A 97 -3.28 20.02 -4.35
CA PRO A 97 -3.11 20.40 -2.94
C PRO A 97 -3.38 19.20 -2.01
N TYR A 98 -2.80 19.22 -0.82
CA TYR A 98 -2.94 18.16 0.17
C TYR A 98 -4.39 17.88 0.62
N THR A 99 -5.32 18.77 0.31
CA THR A 99 -6.76 18.63 0.60
C THR A 99 -7.54 17.98 -0.55
N TYR A 100 -6.91 17.72 -1.70
CA TYR A 100 -7.58 17.19 -2.88
C TYR A 100 -7.65 15.66 -2.86
N MET A 101 -8.83 15.11 -3.16
CA MET A 101 -9.09 13.66 -3.17
C MET A 101 -8.67 12.97 -1.86
N GLN A 102 -8.97 13.59 -0.73
CA GLN A 102 -8.53 13.15 0.59
C GLN A 102 -9.68 12.63 1.44
N HIS A 103 -9.39 11.63 2.27
CA HIS A 103 -10.31 11.14 3.29
C HIS A 103 -9.98 11.78 4.63
N ASP A 104 -10.92 12.50 5.22
CA ASP A 104 -10.83 13.04 6.59
C ASP A 104 -9.57 13.90 6.86
N THR A 105 -8.96 14.46 5.82
CA THR A 105 -7.70 15.18 5.94
C THR A 105 -7.91 16.59 6.48
N TRP A 106 -8.85 17.34 5.93
CA TRP A 106 -9.20 18.73 6.19
C TRP A 106 -7.97 19.67 6.26
N THR A 107 -8.17 20.93 6.60
CA THR A 107 -7.07 21.91 6.69
C THR A 107 -6.30 21.78 8.00
N PHE A 108 -5.07 22.29 8.04
CA PHE A 108 -4.18 22.21 9.19
C PHE A 108 -4.71 22.94 10.43
N ASP A 109 -5.53 23.98 10.24
CA ASP A 109 -6.19 24.79 11.25
C ASP A 109 -7.59 24.28 11.63
N ALA A 110 -8.04 23.17 11.05
CA ALA A 110 -9.32 22.56 11.39
C ALA A 110 -9.34 22.01 12.83
N THR A 111 -10.54 21.84 13.37
CA THR A 111 -10.72 21.29 14.72
C THR A 111 -10.43 19.78 14.80
N ALA A 112 -10.59 19.05 13.70
CA ALA A 112 -10.45 17.62 13.60
C ALA A 112 -9.88 17.21 12.24
N GLY A 113 -9.70 15.93 11.98
CA GLY A 113 -9.12 15.41 10.75
C GLY A 113 -7.64 15.07 10.89
N HIS A 114 -7.10 14.44 9.84
CA HIS A 114 -5.73 13.88 9.88
C HIS A 114 -4.65 14.96 10.05
N VAL A 115 -4.73 16.03 9.28
CA VAL A 115 -3.72 17.11 9.32
C VAL A 115 -3.83 17.91 10.62
N ALA A 116 -5.04 18.20 11.08
CA ALA A 116 -5.24 18.85 12.38
C ALA A 116 -4.62 18.05 13.54
N TYR A 117 -4.74 16.70 13.50
CA TYR A 117 -4.11 15.86 14.51
C TYR A 117 -2.58 15.96 14.47
N VAL A 118 -1.99 15.96 13.26
CA VAL A 118 -0.54 16.16 13.06
C VAL A 118 -0.08 17.47 13.67
N PHE A 119 -0.78 18.58 13.36
CA PHE A 119 -0.39 19.92 13.84
C PHE A 119 -0.54 20.04 15.35
N ARG A 120 -1.63 19.54 15.93
CA ARG A 120 -1.79 19.54 17.40
C ARG A 120 -0.69 18.75 18.13
N LEU A 121 -0.23 17.63 17.57
CA LEU A 121 0.91 16.91 18.13
C LEU A 121 2.21 17.71 18.00
N ALA A 122 2.44 18.39 16.88
CA ALA A 122 3.60 19.24 16.68
C ALA A 122 3.60 20.43 17.68
N ASP A 123 2.45 21.08 17.86
CA ASP A 123 2.27 22.19 18.78
C ASP A 123 2.40 21.78 20.25
N ASN A 124 2.05 20.51 20.56
CA ASN A 124 2.21 19.93 21.91
C ASN A 124 3.61 19.34 22.18
N GLY A 125 4.59 19.67 21.32
CA GLY A 125 5.97 19.19 21.46
C GLY A 125 6.10 17.66 21.37
N LEU A 126 5.34 17.03 20.50
CA LEU A 126 5.28 15.59 20.26
C LEU A 126 4.87 14.77 21.49
N ARG A 127 4.12 15.37 22.43
CA ARG A 127 3.54 14.67 23.58
C ARG A 127 2.14 14.17 23.24
N PRO A 128 1.66 13.10 23.88
CA PRO A 128 0.27 12.70 23.75
C PRO A 128 -0.68 13.86 24.09
N LEU A 129 -1.74 14.01 23.31
CA LEU A 129 -2.73 15.06 23.53
C LEU A 129 -3.61 14.69 24.72
N ASP A 130 -3.93 15.67 25.56
CA ASP A 130 -4.92 15.54 26.65
C ASP A 130 -6.31 15.90 26.12
N VAL A 131 -6.77 15.17 25.11
CA VAL A 131 -8.07 15.34 24.45
C VAL A 131 -8.69 13.96 24.31
N ASP A 132 -9.97 13.83 24.66
CA ASP A 132 -10.71 12.59 24.46
C ASP A 132 -10.70 12.23 22.95
N PRO A 133 -10.05 11.11 22.56
CA PRO A 133 -9.94 10.73 21.17
C PRO A 133 -11.27 10.37 20.52
N THR A 134 -12.33 10.12 21.29
CA THR A 134 -13.68 9.83 20.77
C THR A 134 -14.46 11.09 20.41
N SER A 135 -14.02 12.25 20.88
CA SER A 135 -14.69 13.53 20.67
C SER A 135 -14.33 14.20 19.34
N LEU A 136 -13.24 13.80 18.70
CA LEU A 136 -12.74 14.41 17.47
C LEU A 136 -12.51 13.37 16.38
N TRP A 137 -12.94 13.69 15.14
CA TRP A 137 -12.76 12.82 14.00
C TRP A 137 -11.27 12.56 13.73
N SER A 138 -10.91 11.30 13.45
CA SER A 138 -9.54 10.79 13.21
C SER A 138 -8.67 10.61 14.46
N PHE A 139 -8.98 11.22 15.63
CA PHE A 139 -8.11 11.18 16.81
C PHE A 139 -8.14 9.83 17.56
N TYR A 140 -9.15 9.01 17.33
CA TYR A 140 -9.25 7.65 17.91
C TYR A 140 -8.28 6.65 17.27
N ASN A 141 -7.67 6.98 16.13
CA ASN A 141 -6.73 6.09 15.46
C ASN A 141 -5.38 6.02 16.20
N PRO A 142 -4.69 4.87 16.16
CA PRO A 142 -3.33 4.75 16.69
C PRO A 142 -2.39 5.78 16.06
N PRO A 143 -1.50 6.43 16.85
CA PRO A 143 -0.94 7.72 16.47
C PRO A 143 0.40 7.69 15.72
N LEU A 144 0.98 6.53 15.33
CA LEU A 144 2.33 6.49 14.75
C LEU A 144 2.47 7.38 13.51
N SER A 145 1.52 7.30 12.58
CA SER A 145 1.56 8.12 11.35
C SER A 145 1.51 9.62 11.67
N TYR A 146 0.71 9.99 12.66
CA TYR A 146 0.57 11.39 13.10
C TYR A 146 1.81 11.90 13.82
N TYR A 147 2.50 11.08 14.62
CA TYR A 147 3.78 11.44 15.22
C TYR A 147 4.88 11.65 14.18
N LEU A 148 4.93 10.79 13.15
CA LEU A 148 5.89 10.97 12.05
C LEU A 148 5.58 12.23 11.25
N GLY A 149 4.30 12.51 10.98
CA GLY A 149 3.86 13.75 10.37
C GLY A 149 4.19 14.98 11.22
N ALA A 150 3.95 14.91 12.54
CA ALA A 150 4.26 16.01 13.45
C ALA A 150 5.77 16.30 13.54
N ALA A 151 6.60 15.25 13.58
CA ALA A 151 8.05 15.40 13.50
C ALA A 151 8.49 16.03 12.17
N TRP A 152 7.84 15.69 11.05
CA TRP A 152 8.07 16.31 9.76
C TRP A 152 7.70 17.81 9.76
N VAL A 153 6.53 18.16 10.31
CA VAL A 153 6.09 19.56 10.47
C VAL A 153 7.08 20.35 11.36
N CYS A 154 7.50 19.79 12.49
CA CYS A 154 8.50 20.43 13.36
C CYS A 154 9.81 20.67 12.62
N ALA A 155 10.28 19.71 11.84
CA ALA A 155 11.47 19.86 11.00
C ALA A 155 11.26 20.97 9.93
N GLY A 156 10.13 20.96 9.22
CA GLY A 156 9.78 21.99 8.25
C GLY A 156 9.79 23.41 8.85
N ARG A 157 9.15 23.57 10.00
CA ARG A 157 9.16 24.84 10.76
C ARG A 157 10.59 25.27 11.17
N ALA A 158 11.45 24.32 11.57
CA ALA A 158 12.84 24.60 11.90
C ALA A 158 13.65 25.06 10.67
N PHE A 159 13.24 24.68 9.47
CA PHE A 159 13.79 25.18 8.20
C PHE A 159 13.06 26.42 7.64
N GLY A 160 12.15 27.01 8.41
CA GLY A 160 11.48 28.27 8.06
C GLY A 160 10.20 28.13 7.24
N LEU A 161 9.62 26.92 7.11
CA LEU A 161 8.33 26.76 6.44
C LEU A 161 7.20 27.37 7.29
N ALA A 162 6.31 28.11 6.64
CA ALA A 162 5.03 28.49 7.22
C ALA A 162 4.11 27.26 7.37
N ASP A 163 3.12 27.30 8.24
CA ASP A 163 2.24 26.17 8.54
C ASP A 163 1.52 25.61 7.31
N ALA A 164 1.04 26.49 6.43
CA ALA A 164 0.41 26.06 5.17
C ALA A 164 1.39 25.27 4.28
N GLN A 165 2.65 25.69 4.21
CA GLN A 165 3.71 25.03 3.44
C GLN A 165 4.11 23.70 4.11
N ALA A 166 4.19 23.69 5.44
CA ALA A 166 4.46 22.46 6.20
C ALA A 166 3.34 21.44 6.01
N ALA A 167 2.07 21.86 5.98
CA ALA A 167 0.92 21.01 5.69
C ALA A 167 1.00 20.41 4.28
N GLU A 168 1.27 21.24 3.27
CA GLU A 168 1.44 20.82 1.88
C GLU A 168 2.59 19.83 1.74
N SER A 169 3.68 20.04 2.47
CA SER A 169 4.85 19.17 2.44
C SER A 169 4.61 17.77 3.00
N LEU A 170 3.53 17.52 3.76
CA LEU A 170 3.17 16.18 4.26
C LEU A 170 2.88 15.18 3.12
N GLN A 171 2.45 15.66 1.95
CA GLN A 171 2.28 14.80 0.77
C GLN A 171 3.58 14.11 0.35
N TRP A 172 4.74 14.74 0.56
CA TRP A 172 6.04 14.14 0.26
C TRP A 172 6.36 12.95 1.16
N LEU A 173 5.94 13.01 2.41
CA LEU A 173 6.06 11.88 3.33
C LEU A 173 5.16 10.72 2.88
N SER A 174 3.93 11.01 2.45
CA SER A 174 2.99 10.03 1.89
C SER A 174 3.54 9.41 0.58
N LEU A 175 4.14 10.21 -0.29
CA LEU A 175 4.84 9.74 -1.49
C LEU A 175 5.94 8.75 -1.14
N ALA A 176 6.78 9.08 -0.14
CA ALA A 176 7.86 8.19 0.30
C ALA A 176 7.30 6.84 0.80
N TYR A 177 6.21 6.83 1.56
CA TYR A 177 5.54 5.59 1.99
C TYR A 177 5.01 4.78 0.80
N SER A 178 4.34 5.42 -0.14
CA SER A 178 3.76 4.78 -1.32
C SER A 178 4.82 4.17 -2.24
N VAL A 179 5.93 4.88 -2.48
CA VAL A 179 7.06 4.39 -3.27
C VAL A 179 7.78 3.26 -2.54
N GLY A 180 8.00 3.42 -1.23
CA GLY A 180 8.58 2.38 -0.37
C GLY A 180 7.75 1.10 -0.38
N ALA A 181 6.41 1.21 -0.28
CA ALA A 181 5.49 0.08 -0.39
C ALA A 181 5.61 -0.64 -1.74
N THR A 182 5.74 0.10 -2.84
CA THR A 182 5.94 -0.50 -4.17
C THR A 182 7.23 -1.31 -4.23
N TYR A 183 8.32 -0.77 -3.69
CA TYR A 183 9.61 -1.46 -3.65
C TYR A 183 9.59 -2.68 -2.73
N VAL A 184 8.99 -2.57 -1.53
CA VAL A 184 8.85 -3.72 -0.63
C VAL A 184 7.99 -4.80 -1.25
N GLY A 185 6.93 -4.45 -2.00
CA GLY A 185 6.14 -5.39 -2.79
C GLY A 185 6.99 -6.16 -3.81
N TYR A 186 7.91 -5.49 -4.51
CA TYR A 186 8.89 -6.16 -5.37
C TYR A 186 9.74 -7.17 -4.60
N LEU A 187 10.24 -6.79 -3.42
CA LEU A 187 11.04 -7.69 -2.58
C LEU A 187 10.23 -8.90 -2.10
N VAL A 188 8.95 -8.72 -1.77
CA VAL A 188 8.02 -9.81 -1.39
C VAL A 188 7.85 -10.78 -2.56
N LEU A 189 7.58 -10.28 -3.78
CA LEU A 189 7.44 -11.12 -4.97
C LEU A 189 8.72 -11.89 -5.29
N ARG A 190 9.88 -11.28 -5.11
CA ARG A 190 11.17 -11.96 -5.23
C ARG A 190 11.40 -13.01 -4.14
N GLN A 191 11.05 -12.70 -2.89
CA GLN A 191 11.10 -13.65 -1.78
C GLN A 191 10.14 -14.83 -2.01
N ALA A 192 9.02 -14.59 -2.70
CA ALA A 192 8.08 -15.61 -3.16
C ALA A 192 8.59 -16.44 -4.35
N ARG A 193 9.89 -16.35 -4.68
CA ARG A 193 10.56 -17.10 -5.75
C ARG A 193 9.99 -16.85 -7.15
N LEU A 194 9.45 -15.64 -7.37
CA LEU A 194 9.10 -15.22 -8.72
C LEU A 194 10.35 -14.72 -9.45
N GLU A 195 10.51 -15.15 -10.70
CA GLU A 195 11.64 -14.79 -11.54
C GLU A 195 11.20 -14.52 -12.98
N GLY A 196 12.04 -13.82 -13.74
CA GLY A 196 11.86 -13.59 -15.16
C GLY A 196 10.49 -13.00 -15.49
N ARG A 197 9.78 -13.65 -16.43
CA ARG A 197 8.47 -13.21 -16.93
C ARG A 197 7.40 -13.16 -15.83
N ARG A 198 7.40 -14.09 -14.87
CA ARG A 198 6.44 -14.11 -13.76
C ARG A 198 6.66 -12.95 -12.81
N LEU A 199 7.91 -12.69 -12.44
CA LEU A 199 8.23 -11.53 -11.60
C LEU A 199 7.82 -10.23 -12.27
N ALA A 200 8.13 -10.06 -13.56
CA ALA A 200 7.76 -8.85 -14.29
C ALA A 200 6.24 -8.67 -14.37
N LEU A 201 5.47 -9.74 -14.68
CA LEU A 201 4.01 -9.66 -14.73
C LEU A 201 3.42 -9.31 -13.35
N GLY A 202 3.86 -10.01 -12.29
CA GLY A 202 3.39 -9.74 -10.94
C GLY A 202 3.79 -8.35 -10.45
N PHE A 203 5.04 -7.94 -10.71
CA PHE A 203 5.48 -6.61 -10.27
C PHE A 203 4.78 -5.48 -11.03
N CYS A 204 4.59 -5.59 -12.35
CA CYS A 204 3.83 -4.60 -13.11
C CYS A 204 2.37 -4.52 -12.61
N ALA A 205 1.72 -5.67 -12.35
CA ALA A 205 0.37 -5.69 -11.80
C ALA A 205 0.27 -5.02 -10.42
N TRP A 206 1.29 -5.17 -9.57
CA TRP A 206 1.39 -4.50 -8.29
C TRP A 206 1.71 -3.00 -8.43
N ALA A 207 2.76 -2.65 -9.15
CA ALA A 207 3.26 -1.28 -9.25
C ALA A 207 2.26 -0.34 -9.93
N LEU A 208 1.49 -0.86 -10.90
CA LEU A 208 0.52 -0.12 -11.70
C LEU A 208 -0.91 -0.17 -11.12
N VAL A 209 -1.11 -0.53 -9.85
CA VAL A 209 -2.41 -0.33 -9.18
C VAL A 209 -2.71 1.18 -9.12
N PRO A 210 -3.78 1.68 -9.76
CA PRO A 210 -3.98 3.13 -9.89
C PRO A 210 -4.23 3.82 -8.56
N PHE A 211 -4.80 3.13 -7.59
CA PHE A 211 -5.00 3.60 -6.21
C PHE A 211 -3.72 4.19 -5.59
N PHE A 212 -2.54 3.71 -5.99
CA PHE A 212 -1.29 4.25 -5.46
C PHE A 212 -1.01 5.70 -5.89
N VAL A 213 -1.68 6.21 -6.93
CA VAL A 213 -1.52 7.61 -7.34
C VAL A 213 -2.17 8.54 -6.29
N PRO A 214 -3.48 8.46 -5.99
CA PRO A 214 -4.07 9.28 -4.93
C PRO A 214 -3.48 8.97 -3.55
N LEU A 215 -3.14 7.69 -3.24
CA LEU A 215 -2.49 7.32 -1.98
C LEU A 215 -1.17 8.05 -1.76
N SER A 216 -0.45 8.41 -2.84
CA SER A 216 0.84 9.11 -2.72
C SER A 216 0.71 10.55 -2.22
N GLY A 217 -0.45 11.19 -2.43
CA GLY A 217 -0.74 12.52 -1.90
C GLY A 217 -1.61 12.48 -0.63
N ASN A 218 -2.08 11.30 -0.23
CA ASN A 218 -3.00 11.17 0.90
C ASN A 218 -2.28 11.34 2.25
N VAL A 219 -2.61 12.42 2.96
CA VAL A 219 -2.07 12.69 4.30
C VAL A 219 -2.90 11.93 5.34
N SER A 220 -2.66 10.63 5.43
CA SER A 220 -3.32 9.73 6.36
C SER A 220 -2.36 8.62 6.83
N TYR A 221 -2.89 7.67 7.58
CA TYR A 221 -2.14 6.48 8.01
C TYR A 221 -2.03 5.40 6.93
N ASP A 222 -2.80 5.45 5.84
CA ASP A 222 -2.95 4.32 4.90
C ASP A 222 -1.67 4.02 4.10
N GLY A 223 -0.90 5.04 3.73
CA GLY A 223 0.40 4.87 3.06
C GLY A 223 1.42 4.14 3.94
N LEU A 224 1.59 4.58 5.18
CA LEU A 224 2.49 3.96 6.15
C LEU A 224 2.03 2.55 6.52
N LEU A 225 0.74 2.35 6.76
CA LEU A 225 0.15 1.03 7.01
C LEU A 225 0.48 0.05 5.88
N THR A 226 0.29 0.47 4.63
CA THR A 226 0.61 -0.36 3.46
C THR A 226 2.07 -0.76 3.46
N LEU A 227 3.00 0.18 3.65
CA LEU A 227 4.43 -0.09 3.71
C LEU A 227 4.78 -1.09 4.81
N LEU A 228 4.31 -0.86 6.04
CA LEU A 228 4.59 -1.71 7.20
C LEU A 228 3.94 -3.10 7.08
N SER A 229 2.75 -3.19 6.49
CA SER A 229 2.08 -4.47 6.22
C SER A 229 2.92 -5.34 5.29
N LEU A 230 3.39 -4.79 4.19
CA LEU A 230 4.23 -5.50 3.23
C LEU A 230 5.61 -5.85 3.81
N ALA A 231 6.19 -4.94 4.59
CA ALA A 231 7.44 -5.21 5.30
C ALA A 231 7.29 -6.36 6.30
N THR A 232 6.16 -6.42 7.01
CA THR A 232 5.83 -7.53 7.92
C THR A 232 5.76 -8.85 7.17
N LEU A 233 5.04 -8.92 6.02
CA LEU A 233 4.98 -10.12 5.20
C LEU A 233 6.38 -10.56 4.72
N LEU A 234 7.21 -9.62 4.26
CA LEU A 234 8.59 -9.89 3.85
C LEU A 234 9.42 -10.47 5.00
N LEU A 235 9.31 -9.88 6.19
CA LEU A 235 10.07 -10.31 7.37
C LEU A 235 9.62 -11.68 7.86
N LEU A 236 8.32 -11.99 7.82
CA LEU A 236 7.78 -13.31 8.11
C LEU A 236 8.31 -14.37 7.13
N MET A 237 8.34 -14.08 5.82
CA MET A 237 8.92 -14.98 4.82
C MET A 237 10.41 -15.24 5.08
N ARG A 238 11.17 -14.19 5.37
CA ARG A 238 12.61 -14.31 5.71
C ARG A 238 12.86 -15.08 7.00
N TRP A 239 11.99 -14.90 8.01
CA TRP A 239 12.04 -15.67 9.24
C TRP A 239 11.72 -17.15 8.98
N TYR A 240 10.75 -17.45 8.16
CA TYR A 240 10.42 -18.83 7.80
C TYR A 240 11.60 -19.57 7.16
N GLU A 241 12.36 -18.92 6.27
CA GLU A 241 13.53 -19.53 5.62
C GLU A 241 14.68 -19.77 6.61
N ASP A 242 14.96 -18.82 7.49
CA ASP A 242 16.02 -18.90 8.50
C ASP A 242 15.51 -18.35 9.85
N PRO A 243 14.96 -19.26 10.71
CA PRO A 243 14.28 -18.88 11.94
C PRO A 243 15.27 -18.52 13.05
N THR A 244 15.62 -17.23 13.12
CA THR A 244 16.44 -16.66 14.19
C THR A 244 15.62 -15.71 15.06
N LEU A 245 16.02 -15.52 16.32
CA LEU A 245 15.37 -14.56 17.24
C LEU A 245 15.43 -13.12 16.70
N ALA A 246 16.54 -12.74 16.07
CA ALA A 246 16.71 -11.41 15.50
C ALA A 246 15.72 -11.15 14.35
N ARG A 247 15.42 -12.16 13.51
CA ARG A 247 14.41 -12.04 12.45
C ARG A 247 13.00 -12.04 13.03
N ALA A 248 12.75 -12.87 14.05
CA ALA A 248 11.47 -12.86 14.78
C ALA A 248 11.22 -11.47 15.41
N LEU A 249 12.19 -10.91 16.09
CA LEU A 249 12.10 -9.57 16.68
C LEU A 249 11.79 -8.50 15.64
N ARG A 250 12.49 -8.50 14.50
CA ARG A 250 12.23 -7.54 13.41
C ARG A 250 10.80 -7.65 12.88
N ALA A 251 10.30 -8.88 12.70
CA ALA A 251 8.91 -9.11 12.26
C ALA A 251 7.92 -8.62 13.32
N GLY A 252 8.17 -8.89 14.61
CA GLY A 252 7.32 -8.45 15.71
C GLY A 252 7.30 -6.92 15.89
N VAL A 253 8.45 -6.27 15.80
CA VAL A 253 8.54 -4.80 15.85
C VAL A 253 7.80 -4.19 14.66
N CYS A 254 8.01 -4.71 13.44
CA CYS A 254 7.35 -4.20 12.24
C CYS A 254 5.82 -4.35 12.32
N LEU A 255 5.33 -5.51 12.78
CA LEU A 255 3.90 -5.75 13.02
C LEU A 255 3.35 -4.80 14.10
N GLY A 256 4.10 -4.58 15.18
CA GLY A 256 3.71 -3.65 16.24
C GLY A 256 3.62 -2.20 15.75
N LEU A 257 4.55 -1.76 14.91
CA LEU A 257 4.49 -0.44 14.26
C LEU A 257 3.30 -0.35 13.27
N ALA A 258 2.97 -1.42 12.56
CA ALA A 258 1.78 -1.47 11.71
C ALA A 258 0.49 -1.34 12.55
N LEU A 259 0.39 -2.05 13.67
CA LEU A 259 -0.73 -1.95 14.62
C LEU A 259 -0.82 -0.56 15.26
N MET A 260 0.32 0.06 15.56
CA MET A 260 0.40 1.43 16.08
C MET A 260 0.06 2.48 14.99
N THR A 261 0.01 2.09 13.73
CA THR A 261 -0.46 2.93 12.63
C THR A 261 -1.97 2.82 12.45
N LYS A 262 -2.51 1.60 12.45
CA LYS A 262 -3.96 1.34 12.28
C LYS A 262 -4.31 -0.05 12.80
N THR A 263 -5.42 -0.16 13.50
CA THR A 263 -5.91 -1.42 14.10
C THR A 263 -6.13 -2.53 13.06
N THR A 264 -6.47 -2.18 11.80
CA THR A 264 -6.64 -3.16 10.72
C THR A 264 -5.39 -3.96 10.40
N ALA A 265 -4.19 -3.54 10.85
CA ALA A 265 -2.98 -4.35 10.79
C ALA A 265 -3.11 -5.69 11.55
N ALA A 266 -4.07 -5.84 12.47
CA ALA A 266 -4.38 -7.11 13.12
C ALA A 266 -4.76 -8.22 12.14
N LEU A 267 -5.24 -7.89 10.94
CA LEU A 267 -5.47 -8.86 9.87
C LEU A 267 -4.19 -9.60 9.44
N LEU A 268 -3.01 -9.03 9.68
CA LEU A 268 -1.72 -9.69 9.44
C LEU A 268 -1.41 -10.83 10.42
N LEU A 269 -2.16 -10.95 11.52
CA LEU A 269 -2.02 -12.07 12.46
C LEU A 269 -2.37 -13.41 11.81
N LEU A 270 -3.31 -13.45 10.86
CA LEU A 270 -3.62 -14.69 10.13
C LEU A 270 -2.45 -15.13 9.23
N PRO A 271 -1.87 -14.30 8.36
CA PRO A 271 -0.64 -14.66 7.65
C PRO A 271 0.53 -15.06 8.57
N ALA A 272 0.69 -14.39 9.71
CA ALA A 272 1.72 -14.75 10.69
C ALA A 272 1.45 -16.15 11.28
N LEU A 273 0.23 -16.44 11.68
CA LEU A 273 -0.20 -17.75 12.20
C LEU A 273 0.06 -18.86 11.16
N VAL A 274 -0.35 -18.63 9.90
CA VAL A 274 -0.09 -19.59 8.81
C VAL A 274 1.41 -19.84 8.66
N THR A 275 2.23 -18.79 8.72
CA THR A 275 3.70 -18.92 8.64
C THR A 275 4.25 -19.77 9.80
N PHE A 276 3.76 -19.57 11.02
CA PHE A 276 4.17 -20.33 12.21
C PHE A 276 3.75 -21.80 12.12
N ILE A 277 2.51 -22.06 11.69
CA ILE A 277 2.00 -23.45 11.50
C ILE A 277 2.83 -24.17 10.45
N LEU A 278 3.07 -23.56 9.29
CA LEU A 278 3.87 -24.16 8.23
C LEU A 278 5.31 -24.44 8.70
N ARG A 279 5.87 -23.60 9.55
CA ARG A 279 7.20 -23.82 10.11
C ARG A 279 7.20 -24.96 11.14
N LEU A 280 6.14 -25.09 11.94
CA LEU A 280 5.96 -26.18 12.90
C LEU A 280 5.86 -27.54 12.19
N VAL A 281 5.12 -27.60 11.08
CA VAL A 281 4.90 -28.83 10.28
C VAL A 281 6.17 -29.23 9.51
N ARG A 282 7.02 -28.28 9.15
CA ARG A 282 8.27 -28.55 8.43
C ARG A 282 9.27 -29.27 9.36
N ARG A 283 9.52 -30.56 9.10
CA ARG A 283 10.40 -31.40 9.95
C ARG A 283 11.88 -31.07 9.80
N GLU A 284 12.33 -30.79 8.58
CA GLU A 284 13.75 -30.54 8.30
C GLU A 284 14.17 -29.11 8.69
N GLY A 285 15.26 -29.01 9.45
CA GLY A 285 15.82 -27.73 9.90
C GLY A 285 14.90 -26.92 10.79
N SER A 286 13.89 -27.55 11.41
CA SER A 286 12.99 -26.87 12.35
C SER A 286 13.66 -26.75 13.73
N PRO A 287 13.53 -25.60 14.39
CA PRO A 287 13.94 -25.45 15.78
C PRO A 287 13.12 -26.39 16.68
N SER A 288 13.63 -26.69 17.89
CA SER A 288 12.83 -27.39 18.90
C SER A 288 11.51 -26.63 19.18
N ALA A 289 10.47 -27.33 19.64
CA ALA A 289 9.18 -26.72 19.94
C ALA A 289 9.32 -25.56 20.94
N ALA A 290 10.17 -25.68 21.96
CA ALA A 290 10.45 -24.62 22.91
C ALA A 290 11.11 -23.39 22.24
N ARG A 291 12.07 -23.61 21.34
CA ARG A 291 12.71 -22.51 20.60
C ARG A 291 11.75 -21.85 19.61
N LEU A 292 10.87 -22.63 18.97
CA LEU A 292 9.83 -22.07 18.11
C LEU A 292 8.83 -21.24 18.92
N ALA A 293 8.38 -21.74 20.09
CA ALA A 293 7.50 -20.99 20.98
C ALA A 293 8.13 -19.67 21.43
N LEU A 294 9.44 -19.68 21.77
CA LEU A 294 10.18 -18.46 22.11
C LEU A 294 10.23 -17.48 20.92
N GLN A 295 10.42 -17.95 19.70
CA GLN A 295 10.43 -17.09 18.50
C GLN A 295 9.04 -16.51 18.21
N VAL A 296 7.97 -17.30 18.37
CA VAL A 296 6.58 -16.82 18.25
C VAL A 296 6.31 -15.74 19.30
N ALA A 297 6.70 -15.96 20.56
CA ALA A 297 6.61 -14.95 21.61
C ALA A 297 7.41 -13.68 21.25
N THR A 298 8.61 -13.85 20.67
CA THR A 298 9.45 -12.74 20.22
C THR A 298 8.81 -11.93 19.09
N VAL A 299 7.89 -12.51 18.30
CA VAL A 299 7.05 -11.76 17.34
C VAL A 299 5.88 -11.09 18.06
N LEU A 300 5.12 -11.84 18.85
CA LEU A 300 3.84 -11.39 19.39
C LEU A 300 3.99 -10.35 20.52
N VAL A 301 4.99 -10.49 21.40
CA VAL A 301 5.15 -9.57 22.54
C VAL A 301 5.50 -8.15 22.10
N PRO A 302 6.52 -7.90 21.24
CA PRO A 302 6.77 -6.56 20.72
C PRO A 302 5.59 -6.01 19.91
N ALA A 303 4.89 -6.87 19.13
CA ALA A 303 3.72 -6.46 18.40
C ALA A 303 2.59 -5.98 19.33
N ALA A 304 2.32 -6.71 20.42
CA ALA A 304 1.30 -6.35 21.40
C ALA A 304 1.70 -5.09 22.19
N VAL A 305 2.95 -4.97 22.62
CA VAL A 305 3.43 -3.81 23.38
C VAL A 305 3.38 -2.54 22.53
N LEU A 306 3.97 -2.57 21.32
CA LEU A 306 4.02 -1.41 20.45
C LEU A 306 2.63 -1.07 19.87
N GLY A 307 1.84 -2.06 19.46
CA GLY A 307 0.52 -1.85 18.86
C GLY A 307 -0.57 -1.58 19.90
N GLY A 308 -0.43 -2.08 21.12
CA GLY A 308 -1.47 -2.03 22.14
C GLY A 308 -1.42 -0.81 23.05
N TRP A 309 -0.24 -0.18 23.23
CA TRP A 309 -0.07 0.88 24.22
C TRP A 309 -1.05 2.04 24.05
N TRP A 310 -1.36 2.45 22.80
CA TRP A 310 -2.30 3.53 22.52
C TRP A 310 -3.71 3.20 23.01
N HIS A 311 -4.18 2.00 22.72
CA HIS A 311 -5.52 1.56 23.14
C HIS A 311 -5.62 1.46 24.67
N VAL A 312 -4.55 0.98 25.32
CA VAL A 312 -4.47 0.94 26.80
C VAL A 312 -4.45 2.36 27.37
N TYR A 313 -3.63 3.25 26.82
CA TYR A 313 -3.57 4.65 27.23
C TYR A 313 -4.93 5.35 27.07
N ALA A 314 -5.55 5.26 25.89
CA ALA A 314 -6.83 5.89 25.61
C ALA A 314 -7.97 5.33 26.48
N HIS A 315 -7.94 4.01 26.74
CA HIS A 315 -8.89 3.38 27.66
C HIS A 315 -8.72 3.87 29.10
N LEU A 316 -7.51 3.86 29.63
CA LEU A 316 -7.24 4.25 31.03
C LEU A 316 -7.43 5.76 31.25
N ARG A 317 -7.10 6.60 30.26
CA ARG A 317 -7.16 8.06 30.41
C ARG A 317 -8.53 8.63 30.11
N PHE A 318 -9.23 8.11 29.09
CA PHE A 318 -10.46 8.69 28.55
C PHE A 318 -11.65 7.72 28.56
N GLY A 319 -11.46 6.47 28.97
CA GLY A 319 -12.53 5.47 28.94
C GLY A 319 -12.87 4.97 27.52
N MET A 320 -12.03 5.23 26.51
CA MET A 320 -12.29 4.78 25.14
C MET A 320 -12.38 3.25 25.09
N PRO A 321 -13.49 2.67 24.56
CA PRO A 321 -13.62 1.22 24.44
C PRO A 321 -12.55 0.61 23.53
N PHE A 322 -12.07 -0.60 23.87
CA PHE A 322 -11.21 -1.36 22.95
C PHE A 322 -11.98 -1.66 21.67
N GLY A 323 -11.33 -1.42 20.51
CA GLY A 323 -11.96 -1.56 19.21
C GLY A 323 -12.96 -0.45 18.86
N TYR A 324 -12.88 0.69 19.54
CA TYR A 324 -13.71 1.86 19.21
C TYR A 324 -13.56 2.24 17.76
N PHE A 325 -14.69 2.54 17.15
CA PHE A 325 -14.80 3.06 15.80
C PHE A 325 -15.81 4.22 15.77
N GLN A 326 -15.47 5.31 15.11
CA GLN A 326 -16.35 6.47 15.00
C GLN A 326 -17.63 6.07 14.27
N LYS A 327 -18.77 6.39 14.86
CA LYS A 327 -20.07 6.13 14.22
C LYS A 327 -20.37 7.22 13.19
N VAL A 328 -20.76 6.79 12.00
CA VAL A 328 -21.32 7.66 10.96
C VAL A 328 -22.81 7.85 11.26
N ASP A 329 -23.34 9.04 10.94
CA ASP A 329 -24.78 9.32 11.13
C ASP A 329 -25.62 8.33 10.29
N PRO A 330 -26.61 7.66 10.89
CA PRO A 330 -27.50 6.75 10.14
C PRO A 330 -28.29 7.42 9.01
N THR A 331 -28.44 8.74 9.04
CA THR A 331 -29.11 9.51 7.98
C THR A 331 -28.20 9.89 6.81
N ASP A 332 -26.90 9.54 6.90
CA ASP A 332 -25.93 9.83 5.86
C ASP A 332 -26.31 9.12 4.55
N PRO A 333 -26.25 9.81 3.38
CA PRO A 333 -26.55 9.23 2.07
C PRO A 333 -25.72 7.98 1.71
N MET A 334 -24.57 7.79 2.34
CA MET A 334 -23.74 6.59 2.18
C MET A 334 -24.31 5.35 2.89
N ASN A 335 -25.40 5.46 3.65
CA ASN A 335 -25.98 4.34 4.40
C ASN A 335 -26.52 3.26 3.46
N CYS A 336 -25.95 2.06 3.58
CA CYS A 336 -26.30 0.89 2.78
C CYS A 336 -27.15 -0.15 3.54
N SER A 337 -27.67 0.16 4.73
CA SER A 337 -28.39 -0.78 5.58
C SER A 337 -29.71 -1.27 4.97
N ALA A 338 -30.31 -0.48 4.07
CA ALA A 338 -31.55 -0.83 3.39
C ALA A 338 -31.38 -1.88 2.26
N TYR A 339 -30.15 -2.08 1.77
CA TYR A 339 -29.88 -3.01 0.67
C TYR A 339 -29.74 -4.45 1.18
N SER A 340 -30.31 -5.40 0.42
CA SER A 340 -30.23 -6.82 0.73
C SER A 340 -28.79 -7.35 0.67
N LEU A 341 -28.53 -8.48 1.33
CA LEU A 341 -27.25 -9.15 1.31
C LEU A 341 -26.77 -9.46 -0.13
N ALA A 342 -27.71 -9.91 -0.99
CA ALA A 342 -27.40 -10.21 -2.39
C ALA A 342 -26.96 -8.95 -3.16
N GLN A 343 -27.66 -7.84 -2.99
CA GLN A 343 -27.29 -6.56 -3.62
C GLN A 343 -25.90 -6.08 -3.15
N ARG A 344 -25.58 -6.26 -1.87
CA ARG A 344 -24.28 -5.84 -1.33
C ARG A 344 -23.11 -6.76 -1.70
N LEU A 345 -23.35 -8.06 -1.90
CA LEU A 345 -22.28 -9.04 -2.20
C LEU A 345 -22.09 -9.29 -3.70
N LEU A 346 -23.10 -9.04 -4.53
CA LEU A 346 -23.02 -9.23 -5.98
C LEU A 346 -22.71 -7.92 -6.69
N PRO A 347 -22.03 -7.93 -7.85
CA PRO A 347 -21.84 -6.74 -8.66
C PRO A 347 -23.18 -6.16 -9.11
N SER A 348 -23.57 -5.04 -8.54
CA SER A 348 -24.83 -4.35 -8.81
C SER A 348 -24.72 -2.85 -8.55
N TRP A 349 -25.53 -2.03 -9.21
CA TRP A 349 -25.61 -0.59 -9.05
C TRP A 349 -27.02 -0.10 -9.39
N GLU A 350 -27.36 1.11 -8.97
CA GLU A 350 -28.58 1.80 -9.32
C GLU A 350 -28.30 2.93 -10.31
N GLY A 351 -29.23 3.14 -11.25
CA GLY A 351 -29.09 4.16 -12.28
C GLY A 351 -27.98 3.86 -13.28
N ASP A 352 -27.45 4.91 -13.90
CA ASP A 352 -26.34 4.81 -14.86
C ASP A 352 -25.04 4.47 -14.14
N PHE A 353 -24.29 3.53 -14.71
CA PHE A 353 -22.96 3.19 -14.17
C PHE A 353 -22.02 4.38 -14.28
N THR A 354 -21.43 4.78 -13.16
CA THR A 354 -20.27 5.70 -13.11
C THR A 354 -19.02 4.95 -12.67
N PRO A 355 -17.86 5.15 -13.32
CA PRO A 355 -16.61 4.51 -12.90
C PRO A 355 -16.06 5.07 -11.59
N PHE A 356 -16.59 6.21 -11.13
CA PHE A 356 -16.06 6.91 -9.97
C PHE A 356 -16.88 6.65 -8.71
N TYR A 357 -16.18 6.60 -7.58
CA TYR A 357 -16.81 6.57 -6.26
C TYR A 357 -16.86 7.98 -5.69
N TYR A 358 -18.05 8.37 -5.21
CA TYR A 358 -18.30 9.67 -4.59
C TYR A 358 -18.74 9.48 -3.14
N VAL A 359 -18.21 10.32 -2.26
CA VAL A 359 -18.77 10.49 -0.91
C VAL A 359 -20.00 11.38 -1.00
N ASP A 360 -20.96 11.17 -0.12
CA ASP A 360 -22.21 11.93 -0.03
C ASP A 360 -23.19 11.73 -1.21
N VAL A 361 -22.98 10.69 -2.03
CA VAL A 361 -23.91 10.33 -3.11
C VAL A 361 -24.51 8.94 -2.85
N ALA A 362 -25.82 8.86 -2.84
CA ALA A 362 -26.54 7.60 -2.82
C ALA A 362 -26.34 6.83 -4.14
N GLY A 363 -26.33 5.50 -4.09
CA GLY A 363 -26.30 4.65 -5.28
C GLY A 363 -25.17 3.63 -5.33
N ASP A 364 -24.05 3.86 -4.63
CA ASP A 364 -23.00 2.85 -4.47
C ASP A 364 -23.22 2.04 -3.19
N TYR A 365 -23.68 0.80 -3.32
CA TYR A 365 -23.98 -0.10 -2.20
C TYR A 365 -23.29 -1.47 -2.33
N SER A 366 -22.92 -1.86 -3.53
CA SER A 366 -22.29 -3.16 -3.83
C SER A 366 -20.80 -3.13 -3.44
N ILE A 367 -20.42 -3.97 -2.48
CA ILE A 367 -19.03 -4.08 -1.99
C ILE A 367 -18.04 -4.33 -3.14
N PRO A 368 -18.25 -5.33 -4.05
CA PRO A 368 -17.30 -5.56 -5.13
C PRO A 368 -17.19 -4.40 -6.13
N VAL A 369 -18.29 -3.67 -6.38
CA VAL A 369 -18.28 -2.50 -7.27
C VAL A 369 -17.53 -1.33 -6.61
N ILE A 370 -17.79 -1.04 -5.35
CA ILE A 370 -17.09 0.01 -4.60
C ILE A 370 -15.59 -0.31 -4.52
N LEU A 371 -15.24 -1.58 -4.24
CA LEU A 371 -13.83 -2.00 -4.20
C LEU A 371 -13.14 -1.80 -5.55
N LEU A 372 -13.82 -2.10 -6.68
CA LEU A 372 -13.25 -1.88 -8.01
C LEU A 372 -13.04 -0.39 -8.28
N LYS A 373 -14.06 0.44 -8.09
CA LYS A 373 -13.99 1.90 -8.27
C LYS A 373 -12.90 2.53 -7.41
N THR A 374 -12.84 2.15 -6.13
CA THR A 374 -11.88 2.72 -5.19
C THR A 374 -10.47 2.16 -5.35
N ALA A 375 -10.30 0.93 -5.89
CA ALA A 375 -8.99 0.42 -6.30
C ALA A 375 -8.43 1.13 -7.53
N THR A 376 -9.31 1.74 -8.33
CA THR A 376 -8.92 2.48 -9.53
C THR A 376 -8.71 3.97 -9.23
N PHE A 377 -9.63 4.62 -8.53
CA PHE A 377 -9.61 6.09 -8.40
C PHE A 377 -9.62 6.59 -6.95
N ASP A 378 -9.82 5.71 -5.96
CA ASP A 378 -10.13 6.09 -4.57
C ASP A 378 -11.35 7.01 -4.52
N LEU A 379 -11.25 8.13 -3.85
CA LEU A 379 -12.28 9.17 -3.75
C LEU A 379 -12.01 10.26 -4.80
N VAL A 380 -12.90 10.44 -5.76
CA VAL A 380 -12.73 11.46 -6.82
C VAL A 380 -13.13 12.88 -6.36
N GLY A 381 -13.72 13.01 -5.19
CA GLY A 381 -14.15 14.31 -4.68
C GLY A 381 -15.43 14.83 -5.34
N LYS A 382 -15.66 16.14 -5.28
CA LYS A 382 -16.91 16.78 -5.75
C LYS A 382 -16.94 17.02 -7.27
N VAL A 383 -15.80 16.99 -7.94
CA VAL A 383 -15.69 17.27 -9.38
C VAL A 383 -15.68 15.94 -10.14
N VAL A 384 -16.79 15.68 -10.82
CA VAL A 384 -16.94 14.48 -11.66
C VAL A 384 -16.17 14.68 -12.96
N PRO A 385 -15.19 13.84 -13.29
CA PRO A 385 -14.58 13.85 -14.62
C PRO A 385 -15.64 13.59 -15.70
N LYS A 386 -15.65 14.41 -16.74
CA LYS A 386 -16.61 14.32 -17.85
C LYS A 386 -15.86 14.05 -19.17
N GLY A 387 -16.65 13.74 -20.22
CA GLY A 387 -16.11 13.57 -21.57
C GLY A 387 -15.07 12.47 -21.68
N PRO A 388 -13.90 12.74 -22.28
CA PRO A 388 -12.85 11.72 -22.51
C PRO A 388 -12.38 11.05 -21.21
N LEU A 389 -12.25 11.77 -20.09
CA LEU A 389 -11.82 11.22 -18.82
C LEU A 389 -12.84 10.24 -18.24
N PHE A 390 -14.13 10.47 -18.42
CA PHE A 390 -15.17 9.51 -18.05
C PHE A 390 -15.03 8.21 -18.84
N ALA A 391 -14.86 8.30 -20.16
CA ALA A 391 -14.67 7.14 -21.02
C ALA A 391 -13.39 6.35 -20.64
N ILE A 392 -12.27 7.05 -20.40
CA ILE A 392 -11.02 6.40 -19.97
C ILE A 392 -11.22 5.74 -18.60
N GLY A 393 -11.96 6.38 -17.67
CA GLY A 393 -12.30 5.82 -16.37
C GLY A 393 -13.08 4.51 -16.49
N THR A 394 -14.11 4.47 -17.35
CA THR A 394 -14.87 3.25 -17.62
C THR A 394 -13.99 2.13 -18.20
N VAL A 395 -13.07 2.47 -19.12
CA VAL A 395 -12.11 1.50 -19.66
C VAL A 395 -11.17 0.98 -18.57
N LEU A 396 -10.72 1.82 -17.65
CA LEU A 396 -9.88 1.41 -16.54
C LEU A 396 -10.59 0.42 -15.63
N ASP A 397 -11.83 0.66 -15.26
CA ASP A 397 -12.62 -0.27 -14.44
C ASP A 397 -12.85 -1.61 -15.16
N ALA A 398 -13.17 -1.58 -16.46
CA ALA A 398 -13.32 -2.79 -17.25
C ALA A 398 -12.02 -3.62 -17.32
N LEU A 399 -10.88 -2.96 -17.55
CA LEU A 399 -9.57 -3.62 -17.55
C LEU A 399 -9.18 -4.12 -16.15
N GLY A 400 -9.50 -3.36 -15.09
CA GLY A 400 -9.33 -3.76 -13.70
C GLY A 400 -10.12 -5.03 -13.39
N ALA A 401 -11.39 -5.08 -13.77
CA ALA A 401 -12.23 -6.28 -13.63
C ALA A 401 -11.67 -7.49 -14.40
N ALA A 402 -11.17 -7.27 -15.62
CA ALA A 402 -10.51 -8.34 -16.40
C ALA A 402 -9.22 -8.85 -15.72
N LEU A 403 -8.42 -7.97 -15.11
CA LEU A 403 -7.24 -8.38 -14.32
C LEU A 403 -7.65 -9.14 -13.07
N MET A 404 -8.75 -8.77 -12.40
CA MET A 404 -9.29 -9.52 -11.24
C MET A 404 -9.72 -10.94 -11.65
N LEU A 405 -10.36 -11.12 -12.81
CA LEU A 405 -10.64 -12.46 -13.35
C LEU A 405 -9.34 -13.24 -13.58
N GLY A 406 -8.30 -12.58 -14.09
CA GLY A 406 -6.96 -13.18 -14.20
C GLY A 406 -6.39 -13.63 -12.84
N VAL A 407 -6.59 -12.84 -11.78
CA VAL A 407 -6.18 -13.20 -10.41
C VAL A 407 -6.92 -14.47 -9.95
N VAL A 408 -8.24 -14.52 -10.14
CA VAL A 408 -9.05 -15.71 -9.78
C VAL A 408 -8.58 -16.94 -10.56
N CYS A 409 -8.37 -16.84 -11.86
CA CYS A 409 -7.81 -17.94 -12.66
C CYS A 409 -6.44 -18.38 -12.13
N GLY A 410 -5.54 -17.44 -11.80
CA GLY A 410 -4.23 -17.74 -11.24
C GLY A 410 -4.30 -18.45 -9.89
N LEU A 411 -5.23 -18.03 -9.02
CA LEU A 411 -5.50 -18.68 -7.74
C LEU A 411 -6.01 -20.12 -7.95
N VAL A 412 -7.01 -20.30 -8.81
CA VAL A 412 -7.57 -21.65 -9.12
C VAL A 412 -6.48 -22.58 -9.64
N PHE A 413 -5.62 -22.11 -10.56
CA PHE A 413 -4.50 -22.92 -11.04
C PHE A 413 -3.49 -23.25 -9.93
N CYS A 414 -3.21 -22.32 -9.01
CA CYS A 414 -2.36 -22.64 -7.87
C CYS A 414 -2.97 -23.69 -6.94
N LEU A 415 -4.28 -23.65 -6.73
CA LEU A 415 -4.97 -24.61 -5.87
C LEU A 415 -5.11 -25.99 -6.52
N SER A 416 -5.37 -26.06 -7.83
CA SER A 416 -5.46 -27.32 -8.55
C SER A 416 -4.11 -28.08 -8.61
N ASP A 417 -3.01 -27.34 -8.67
CA ASP A 417 -1.67 -27.90 -8.76
C ASP A 417 -0.97 -28.08 -7.39
N LEU A 418 -1.68 -27.86 -6.26
CA LEU A 418 -1.10 -27.87 -4.91
C LEU A 418 -0.28 -29.13 -4.61
N ARG A 419 -0.70 -30.30 -5.12
CA ARG A 419 -0.01 -31.59 -4.90
C ARG A 419 1.32 -31.71 -5.66
N SER A 420 1.52 -30.92 -6.71
CA SER A 420 2.72 -30.90 -7.54
C SER A 420 3.73 -29.81 -7.13
N HIS A 421 3.36 -28.93 -6.19
CA HIS A 421 4.23 -27.84 -5.76
C HIS A 421 5.37 -28.35 -4.87
N SER A 422 6.57 -27.84 -5.14
CA SER A 422 7.71 -28.08 -4.23
C SER A 422 7.46 -27.44 -2.86
N HIS A 423 8.06 -27.99 -1.82
CA HIS A 423 7.97 -27.44 -0.46
C HIS A 423 8.31 -25.94 -0.37
N GLU A 424 9.19 -25.45 -1.25
CA GLU A 424 9.58 -24.03 -1.31
C GLU A 424 8.46 -23.12 -1.83
N GLN A 425 7.50 -23.65 -2.57
CA GLN A 425 6.36 -22.90 -3.13
C GLN A 425 5.15 -22.84 -2.19
N VAL A 426 5.08 -23.76 -1.23
CA VAL A 426 3.93 -23.86 -0.31
C VAL A 426 3.77 -22.60 0.53
N LEU A 427 4.85 -22.09 1.13
CA LEU A 427 4.76 -20.87 1.96
C LEU A 427 4.25 -19.65 1.18
N PRO A 428 4.83 -19.26 0.02
CA PRO A 428 4.33 -18.11 -0.71
C PRO A 428 2.85 -18.21 -1.09
N ILE A 429 2.41 -19.40 -1.52
CA ILE A 429 1.01 -19.63 -1.89
C ILE A 429 0.10 -19.51 -0.67
N ALA A 430 0.41 -20.20 0.42
CA ALA A 430 -0.38 -20.19 1.63
C ALA A 430 -0.41 -18.79 2.28
N LEU A 431 0.73 -18.08 2.29
CA LEU A 431 0.82 -16.73 2.81
C LEU A 431 -0.05 -15.76 2.01
N MET A 432 0.06 -15.76 0.67
CA MET A 432 -0.74 -14.89 -0.19
C MET A 432 -2.23 -15.24 -0.13
N ALA A 433 -2.58 -16.52 -0.06
CA ALA A 433 -3.96 -16.96 0.14
C ALA A 433 -4.50 -16.50 1.51
N SER A 434 -3.70 -16.61 2.58
CA SER A 434 -4.10 -16.13 3.92
C SER A 434 -4.29 -14.61 3.97
N VAL A 435 -3.51 -13.83 3.20
CA VAL A 435 -3.75 -12.39 3.03
C VAL A 435 -5.12 -12.15 2.38
N LEU A 436 -5.44 -12.84 1.27
CA LEU A 436 -6.76 -12.71 0.62
C LEU A 436 -7.90 -13.02 1.61
N VAL A 437 -7.79 -14.13 2.34
CA VAL A 437 -8.82 -14.56 3.32
C VAL A 437 -8.94 -13.56 4.47
N ALA A 438 -7.83 -13.15 5.09
CA ALA A 438 -7.86 -12.22 6.21
C ALA A 438 -8.54 -10.90 5.85
N TYR A 439 -8.13 -10.31 4.73
CA TYR A 439 -8.66 -9.02 4.30
C TYR A 439 -10.08 -9.13 3.72
N ALA A 440 -10.46 -10.27 3.11
CA ALA A 440 -11.86 -10.53 2.72
C ALA A 440 -12.77 -10.59 3.96
N ILE A 441 -12.38 -11.32 5.00
CA ILE A 441 -13.12 -11.35 6.28
C ILE A 441 -13.18 -9.95 6.88
N GLY A 442 -12.05 -9.22 6.92
CA GLY A 442 -11.98 -7.88 7.51
C GLY A 442 -12.89 -6.87 6.81
N ILE A 443 -12.89 -6.84 5.46
CA ILE A 443 -13.72 -5.91 4.71
C ILE A 443 -15.21 -6.26 4.83
N LEU A 444 -15.58 -7.54 4.82
CA LEU A 444 -16.95 -7.95 5.04
C LEU A 444 -17.41 -7.60 6.45
N GLN A 445 -16.62 -7.91 7.47
CA GLN A 445 -16.93 -7.53 8.85
C GLN A 445 -17.13 -6.02 8.97
N LEU A 446 -16.23 -5.20 8.43
CA LEU A 446 -16.34 -3.75 8.47
C LEU A 446 -17.60 -3.26 7.72
N SER A 447 -17.80 -3.72 6.50
CA SER A 447 -18.94 -3.30 5.64
C SER A 447 -20.31 -3.68 6.21
N PHE A 448 -20.40 -4.74 7.03
CA PHE A 448 -21.65 -5.15 7.66
C PHE A 448 -21.83 -4.58 9.08
N SER A 449 -20.76 -4.38 9.83
CA SER A 449 -20.83 -3.71 11.14
C SER A 449 -21.01 -2.20 11.03
N GLN A 450 -20.51 -1.61 9.97
CA GLN A 450 -20.65 -0.20 9.59
C GLN A 450 -21.21 -0.16 8.16
N PRO A 451 -22.56 -0.22 7.97
CA PRO A 451 -23.18 -0.41 6.66
C PRO A 451 -23.20 0.89 5.85
N PHE A 452 -22.05 1.48 5.63
CA PHE A 452 -21.85 2.66 4.80
C PHE A 452 -20.97 2.32 3.59
N SER A 453 -21.21 2.96 2.46
CA SER A 453 -20.43 2.73 1.24
C SER A 453 -18.95 3.01 1.45
N CYS A 454 -18.58 4.03 2.24
CA CYS A 454 -17.20 4.37 2.59
C CYS A 454 -16.48 3.26 3.38
N SER A 455 -17.21 2.38 4.08
CA SER A 455 -16.66 1.22 4.79
C SER A 455 -16.20 0.09 3.86
N SER A 456 -16.57 0.16 2.57
CA SER A 456 -16.18 -0.82 1.54
C SER A 456 -15.03 -0.32 0.65
N ASN A 457 -14.27 0.69 1.09
CA ASN A 457 -13.20 1.28 0.30
C ASN A 457 -11.95 0.38 0.25
N PHE A 458 -11.29 0.35 -0.92
CA PHE A 458 -10.08 -0.44 -1.18
C PHE A 458 -8.90 -0.09 -0.25
N ARG A 459 -8.82 1.14 0.27
CA ARG A 459 -7.78 1.58 1.23
C ARG A 459 -7.65 0.68 2.47
N TYR A 460 -8.72 -0.05 2.83
CA TYR A 460 -8.69 -0.98 3.97
C TYR A 460 -8.05 -2.33 3.64
N ILE A 461 -7.90 -2.66 2.35
CA ILE A 461 -7.46 -3.99 1.90
C ILE A 461 -6.27 -3.95 0.92
N VAL A 462 -5.50 -2.88 0.86
CA VAL A 462 -4.41 -2.68 -0.12
C VAL A 462 -3.45 -3.87 -0.25
N PRO A 463 -3.06 -4.61 0.81
CA PRO A 463 -2.21 -5.80 0.68
C PRO A 463 -2.78 -6.91 -0.20
N VAL A 464 -4.12 -6.93 -0.41
CA VAL A 464 -4.80 -7.86 -1.34
C VAL A 464 -4.30 -7.70 -2.77
N ALA A 465 -3.96 -6.47 -3.19
CA ALA A 465 -3.42 -6.23 -4.52
C ALA A 465 -2.08 -6.94 -4.77
N LEU A 466 -1.21 -7.01 -3.75
CA LEU A 466 0.05 -7.75 -3.87
C LEU A 466 -0.20 -9.26 -3.97
N ALA A 467 -1.12 -9.79 -3.16
CA ALA A 467 -1.52 -11.19 -3.24
C ALA A 467 -2.17 -11.50 -4.61
N GLY A 468 -3.01 -10.61 -5.12
CA GLY A 468 -3.57 -10.68 -6.46
C GLY A 468 -2.50 -10.68 -7.56
N ALA A 469 -1.53 -9.76 -7.47
CA ALA A 469 -0.40 -9.69 -8.39
C ALA A 469 0.45 -10.97 -8.37
N PHE A 470 0.64 -11.57 -7.20
CA PHE A 470 1.29 -12.88 -7.07
C PHE A 470 0.52 -13.97 -7.81
N PHE A 471 -0.80 -14.11 -7.62
CA PHE A 471 -1.59 -15.12 -8.31
C PHE A 471 -1.69 -14.85 -9.82
N LEU A 472 -1.89 -13.60 -10.25
CA LEU A 472 -1.86 -13.23 -11.67
C LEU A 472 -0.53 -13.63 -12.34
N SER A 473 0.59 -13.50 -11.62
CA SER A 473 1.93 -13.86 -12.12
C SER A 473 2.04 -15.34 -12.53
N ARG A 474 1.23 -16.23 -11.92
CA ARG A 474 1.21 -17.66 -12.23
C ARG A 474 0.70 -17.94 -13.64
N LEU A 475 -0.09 -17.05 -14.22
CA LEU A 475 -0.49 -17.13 -15.62
C LEU A 475 0.66 -16.87 -16.60
N GLY A 476 1.76 -16.30 -16.14
CA GLY A 476 2.91 -15.94 -16.99
C GLY A 476 3.50 -17.08 -17.83
N HIS A 477 3.34 -18.34 -17.39
CA HIS A 477 3.78 -19.52 -18.16
C HIS A 477 2.73 -20.04 -19.16
N ARG A 478 1.45 -19.67 -19.01
CA ARG A 478 0.37 -20.10 -19.89
C ARG A 478 0.37 -19.25 -21.17
N ARG A 479 0.47 -19.87 -22.34
CA ARG A 479 0.63 -19.13 -23.61
C ARG A 479 -0.47 -18.08 -23.84
N LEU A 480 -1.74 -18.51 -23.81
CA LEU A 480 -2.89 -17.62 -24.06
C LEU A 480 -3.17 -16.69 -22.87
N ALA A 481 -3.39 -17.25 -21.67
CA ALA A 481 -3.72 -16.46 -20.48
C ALA A 481 -2.59 -15.46 -20.12
N GLY A 482 -1.32 -15.88 -20.23
CA GLY A 482 -0.20 -14.99 -19.99
C GLY A 482 -0.05 -13.88 -21.05
N ARG A 483 -0.40 -14.14 -22.31
CA ARG A 483 -0.44 -13.07 -23.34
C ARG A 483 -1.59 -12.11 -23.07
N ALA A 484 -2.79 -12.62 -22.80
CA ALA A 484 -3.96 -11.81 -22.46
C ALA A 484 -3.68 -10.91 -21.25
N SER A 485 -3.09 -11.46 -20.18
CA SER A 485 -2.72 -10.68 -18.99
C SER A 485 -1.74 -9.54 -19.32
N TRP A 486 -0.74 -9.79 -20.18
CA TRP A 486 0.20 -8.75 -20.60
C TRP A 486 -0.45 -7.66 -21.45
N VAL A 487 -1.33 -8.03 -22.40
CA VAL A 487 -2.06 -7.06 -23.23
C VAL A 487 -2.98 -6.21 -22.38
N CYS A 488 -3.76 -6.86 -21.49
CA CYS A 488 -4.64 -6.16 -20.55
C CYS A 488 -3.86 -5.19 -19.64
N LEU A 489 -2.73 -5.63 -19.07
CA LEU A 489 -1.90 -4.81 -18.20
C LEU A 489 -1.23 -3.64 -18.95
N ALA A 490 -0.81 -3.85 -20.20
CA ALA A 490 -0.26 -2.78 -21.02
C ALA A 490 -1.33 -1.72 -21.38
N ALA A 491 -2.54 -2.16 -21.76
CA ALA A 491 -3.68 -1.27 -21.98
C ALA A 491 -4.06 -0.50 -20.71
N TYR A 492 -4.05 -1.19 -19.55
CA TYR A 492 -4.32 -0.59 -18.25
C TYR A 492 -3.30 0.49 -17.87
N ALA A 493 -2.00 0.23 -18.11
CA ALA A 493 -0.94 1.20 -17.89
C ALA A 493 -1.10 2.44 -18.76
N VAL A 494 -1.39 2.27 -20.08
CA VAL A 494 -1.62 3.38 -21.00
C VAL A 494 -2.84 4.21 -20.60
N ALA A 495 -3.96 3.54 -20.29
CA ALA A 495 -5.19 4.22 -19.86
C ALA A 495 -4.97 4.98 -18.53
N GLN A 496 -4.21 4.41 -17.59
CA GLN A 496 -3.85 5.05 -16.33
C GLN A 496 -3.01 6.32 -16.55
N VAL A 497 -1.99 6.26 -17.41
CA VAL A 497 -1.16 7.43 -17.74
C VAL A 497 -2.03 8.51 -18.39
N ALA A 498 -2.89 8.14 -19.35
CA ALA A 498 -3.79 9.08 -20.02
C ALA A 498 -4.78 9.73 -19.05
N PHE A 499 -5.35 8.94 -18.10
CA PHE A 499 -6.29 9.44 -17.10
C PHE A 499 -5.63 10.46 -16.17
N TRP A 500 -4.55 10.08 -15.51
CA TRP A 500 -3.90 10.94 -14.51
C TRP A 500 -3.23 12.18 -15.14
N ALA A 501 -2.66 12.05 -16.35
CA ALA A 501 -2.17 13.20 -17.09
C ALA A 501 -3.31 14.16 -17.46
N GLY A 502 -4.46 13.63 -17.90
CA GLY A 502 -5.64 14.43 -18.21
C GLY A 502 -6.26 15.09 -16.98
N MET A 503 -6.30 14.39 -15.85
CA MET A 503 -6.78 14.97 -14.58
C MET A 503 -5.96 16.17 -14.15
N GLY A 504 -4.62 16.11 -14.23
CA GLY A 504 -3.76 17.22 -13.86
C GLY A 504 -3.93 18.46 -14.74
N LEU A 505 -4.37 18.31 -15.98
CA LEU A 505 -4.70 19.45 -16.85
C LEU A 505 -5.99 20.19 -16.43
N THR A 506 -6.83 19.56 -15.60
CA THR A 506 -8.06 20.16 -15.09
C THR A 506 -7.87 20.95 -13.80
N PHE A 507 -6.68 20.93 -13.21
CA PHE A 507 -6.32 21.65 -11.97
C PHE A 507 -5.65 23.02 -12.24
N GLY A 508 -5.31 23.31 -13.49
CA GLY A 508 -4.79 24.63 -13.92
C GLY A 508 -5.90 25.48 -14.47
#